data_f22e7d667a83cab5896bd3cb04cb44b2
#
_entry.id   f22e7d667a83cab5896bd3cb04cb44b2
#
_cell.length_a   1.000
_cell.length_b   1.000
_cell.length_c   1.000
_cell.angle_alpha   90.00
_cell.angle_beta   90.00
_cell.angle_gamma   90.00
#
_symmetry.space_group_name_H-M   'P 1'
#
loop_
_entity.id
_entity.type
_entity.pdbx_description
1 polymer ?
#
loop_
_entity_poly.entity_id
_entity_poly.type
_entity_poly.pdbx_seq_one_letter_code
_entity_poly.pdbx_strand_id
1 'polypeptide(L)'
;MLESVCGRVCPHMSQCMGSCVRGIKSHPVNIGELEAFIGDMAIQNGYNMDDVVVQNGCNINDIKCKKNGKSVAVVGSGPAGLTCAAFLARNGFEVTIYEKYDKLGGILRHGIPEFRLDKKILDNVINKILSLGINVEYNKKLGVNVLLKELSDNYDYVFIAIGANIPWKMGIDGEKLNGVFGGNSLLENNCHPDYKEKNVAIIGGGNVAMDCARTINKMGAKKVTVIYRRAEEQMPAERKEIEDAKNEGVNFLFQTNIIGIFGKDKVEEIECVKTELMQKEGETRLSPIDIVGSNFNLKMDYVVMAIGSTVEENVINLSLIHISEPTRRTPIS
;
A
#
# COMPACT_ATOMS: atom_id res chain seq x y z
N MET A 1 -2.87 16.62 -7.40
CA MET A 1 -1.81 16.71 -6.36
C MET A 1 -0.89 15.50 -6.32
N LEU A 2 -1.39 14.30 -6.50
CA LEU A 2 -0.60 13.05 -6.51
C LEU A 2 -0.58 12.36 -7.88
N GLU A 3 -0.84 13.08 -8.96
CA GLU A 3 -1.02 12.55 -10.31
C GLU A 3 0.18 11.71 -10.76
N SER A 4 1.41 12.26 -10.61
CA SER A 4 2.64 11.53 -10.93
C SER A 4 2.81 10.24 -10.12
N VAL A 5 2.27 10.19 -8.90
CA VAL A 5 2.32 9.02 -8.01
C VAL A 5 1.16 8.06 -8.31
N CYS A 6 -0.07 8.56 -8.32
CA CYS A 6 -1.27 7.75 -8.56
C CYS A 6 -1.23 7.09 -9.93
N GLY A 7 -0.81 7.82 -10.96
CA GLY A 7 -0.66 7.29 -12.31
C GLY A 7 0.33 6.11 -12.44
N ARG A 8 1.21 5.90 -11.42
CA ARG A 8 2.18 4.80 -11.40
C ARG A 8 1.78 3.62 -10.51
N VAL A 9 1.11 3.90 -9.38
CA VAL A 9 0.96 2.89 -8.33
C VAL A 9 -0.48 2.57 -7.94
N CYS A 10 -1.46 3.32 -8.44
CA CYS A 10 -2.87 3.03 -8.23
C CYS A 10 -3.27 1.73 -8.93
N PRO A 11 -4.13 0.90 -8.35
CA PRO A 11 -4.63 -0.32 -8.99
C PRO A 11 -5.69 0.03 -10.06
N HIS A 12 -5.24 0.53 -11.22
CA HIS A 12 -6.09 1.07 -12.29
C HIS A 12 -7.08 0.04 -12.85
N MET A 13 -6.65 -1.24 -12.99
CA MET A 13 -7.51 -2.30 -13.51
C MET A 13 -8.66 -2.65 -12.57
N SER A 14 -8.53 -2.41 -11.28
CA SER A 14 -9.63 -2.59 -10.33
C SER A 14 -10.49 -1.33 -10.14
N GLN A 15 -10.15 -0.24 -10.85
CA GLN A 15 -10.80 1.07 -10.75
C GLN A 15 -11.12 1.65 -12.13
N CYS A 16 -10.42 2.72 -12.53
CA CYS A 16 -10.76 3.51 -13.72
C CYS A 16 -10.55 2.75 -15.04
N MET A 17 -9.47 2.01 -15.20
CA MET A 17 -9.21 1.25 -16.43
C MET A 17 -10.11 0.03 -16.56
N GLY A 18 -10.34 -0.70 -15.46
CA GLY A 18 -11.22 -1.88 -15.47
C GLY A 18 -12.69 -1.54 -15.74
N SER A 19 -13.11 -0.31 -15.46
CA SER A 19 -14.46 0.20 -15.76
C SER A 19 -14.55 0.96 -17.08
N CYS A 20 -13.47 1.05 -17.85
CA CYS A 20 -13.44 1.77 -19.10
C CYS A 20 -14.26 1.06 -20.18
N VAL A 21 -15.30 1.70 -20.71
CA VAL A 21 -16.21 1.14 -21.75
C VAL A 21 -15.47 0.74 -23.04
N ARG A 22 -14.35 1.37 -23.34
CA ARG A 22 -13.51 0.99 -24.48
C ARG A 22 -12.93 -0.42 -24.27
N GLY A 23 -12.64 -0.83 -23.02
CA GLY A 23 -12.14 -2.13 -22.66
C GLY A 23 -13.08 -3.31 -23.01
N ILE A 24 -14.37 -3.02 -23.28
CA ILE A 24 -15.35 -4.05 -23.70
C ILE A 24 -15.02 -4.59 -25.10
N LYS A 25 -14.52 -3.75 -26.00
CA LYS A 25 -14.26 -4.10 -27.40
C LYS A 25 -12.77 -4.05 -27.80
N SER A 26 -11.93 -3.48 -26.96
CA SER A 26 -10.52 -3.23 -27.26
C SER A 26 -9.74 -3.07 -25.93
N HIS A 27 -8.54 -2.51 -25.99
CA HIS A 27 -7.81 -2.12 -24.78
C HIS A 27 -8.46 -0.88 -24.14
N PRO A 28 -8.58 -0.84 -22.79
CA PRO A 28 -9.03 0.35 -22.08
C PRO A 28 -8.07 1.52 -22.36
N VAL A 29 -8.55 2.75 -22.14
CA VAL A 29 -7.67 3.93 -22.16
C VAL A 29 -6.66 3.78 -21.02
N ASN A 30 -5.38 3.98 -21.30
CA ASN A 30 -4.31 3.91 -20.30
C ASN A 30 -4.29 5.20 -19.46
N ILE A 31 -5.30 5.32 -18.60
CA ILE A 31 -5.53 6.49 -17.75
C ILE A 31 -4.34 6.72 -16.81
N GLY A 32 -3.77 5.65 -16.26
CA GLY A 32 -2.63 5.75 -15.36
C GLY A 32 -1.41 6.41 -15.99
N GLU A 33 -0.99 5.95 -17.18
CA GLU A 33 0.17 6.56 -17.86
C GLU A 33 -0.11 8.00 -18.29
N LEU A 34 -1.33 8.31 -18.73
CA LEU A 34 -1.72 9.68 -19.07
C LEU A 34 -1.69 10.58 -17.83
N GLU A 35 -2.19 10.10 -16.70
CA GLU A 35 -2.17 10.84 -15.43
C GLU A 35 -0.73 11.09 -14.97
N ALA A 36 0.12 10.06 -15.00
CA ALA A 36 1.55 10.17 -14.67
C ALA A 36 2.25 11.18 -15.58
N PHE A 37 2.02 11.10 -16.89
CA PHE A 37 2.60 12.02 -17.86
C PHE A 37 2.22 13.48 -17.60
N ILE A 38 0.93 13.76 -17.39
CA ILE A 38 0.45 15.11 -17.08
C ILE A 38 1.06 15.63 -15.78
N GLY A 39 1.10 14.77 -14.74
CA GLY A 39 1.70 15.11 -13.46
C GLY A 39 3.19 15.46 -13.58
N ASP A 40 3.95 14.65 -14.32
CA ASP A 40 5.38 14.88 -14.57
C ASP A 40 5.62 16.17 -15.36
N MET A 41 4.84 16.41 -16.40
CA MET A 41 4.92 17.64 -17.19
C MET A 41 4.62 18.87 -16.33
N ALA A 42 3.64 18.79 -15.45
CA ALA A 42 3.32 19.87 -14.52
C ALA A 42 4.47 20.17 -13.54
N ILE A 43 5.15 19.13 -13.05
CA ILE A 43 6.33 19.29 -12.19
C ILE A 43 7.50 19.89 -12.97
N GLN A 44 7.83 19.34 -14.15
CA GLN A 44 8.97 19.77 -14.97
C GLN A 44 8.85 21.22 -15.43
N ASN A 45 7.65 21.66 -15.78
CA ASN A 45 7.40 23.03 -16.24
C ASN A 45 7.13 24.02 -15.09
N GLY A 46 7.22 23.57 -13.84
CA GLY A 46 6.96 24.43 -12.68
C GLY A 46 5.52 24.92 -12.58
N TYR A 47 4.59 24.27 -13.28
CA TYR A 47 3.17 24.62 -13.16
C TYR A 47 2.70 24.32 -11.74
N ASN A 48 2.27 25.36 -11.05
CA ASN A 48 1.55 25.19 -9.80
C ASN A 48 0.16 24.67 -10.12
N MET A 49 -0.38 23.83 -9.25
CA MET A 49 -1.77 23.35 -9.39
C MET A 49 -2.78 24.51 -9.41
N ASP A 50 -2.36 25.68 -8.96
CA ASP A 50 -3.13 26.90 -8.99
C ASP A 50 -3.19 27.53 -10.39
N ASP A 51 -2.26 27.19 -11.30
CA ASP A 51 -2.21 27.75 -12.66
C ASP A 51 -3.25 27.14 -13.62
N VAL A 52 -3.87 26.00 -13.26
CA VAL A 52 -4.77 25.23 -14.14
C VAL A 52 -6.24 25.70 -14.05
N VAL A 53 -6.60 26.59 -13.16
CA VAL A 53 -8.00 27.07 -12.99
C VAL A 53 -8.26 28.39 -13.75
N VAL A 54 -7.49 28.75 -14.77
CA VAL A 54 -7.60 30.01 -15.51
C VAL A 54 -8.58 29.91 -16.71
N GLN A 55 -9.75 29.30 -16.58
CA GLN A 55 -10.75 29.41 -17.66
C GLN A 55 -11.94 30.35 -17.38
N ASN A 56 -12.04 30.94 -16.19
CA ASN A 56 -13.14 31.83 -15.85
C ASN A 56 -12.73 33.23 -15.35
N GLY A 57 -11.54 33.71 -15.73
CA GLY A 57 -11.18 35.12 -15.48
C GLY A 57 -10.79 35.48 -14.05
N CYS A 58 -10.63 34.50 -13.16
CA CYS A 58 -10.04 34.70 -11.84
C CYS A 58 -8.54 34.47 -11.91
N ASN A 59 -7.77 35.50 -11.72
CA ASN A 59 -6.31 35.45 -11.61
C ASN A 59 -5.97 34.77 -10.27
N ILE A 60 -5.46 33.53 -10.33
CA ILE A 60 -5.21 32.68 -9.12
C ILE A 60 -4.08 33.25 -8.23
N ASN A 61 -3.22 34.10 -8.79
CA ASN A 61 -2.25 34.85 -8.00
C ASN A 61 -2.90 35.77 -6.93
N ASP A 62 -4.20 36.04 -7.04
CA ASP A 62 -4.99 36.81 -6.06
C ASP A 62 -5.71 35.92 -5.04
N ILE A 63 -5.77 34.60 -5.24
CA ILE A 63 -6.22 33.63 -4.24
C ILE A 63 -5.02 33.21 -3.37
N LYS A 64 -4.38 34.14 -2.72
CA LYS A 64 -3.83 33.87 -1.37
C LYS A 64 -5.04 33.43 -0.57
N CYS A 65 -5.15 32.11 -0.35
CA CYS A 65 -6.26 31.55 0.43
C CYS A 65 -6.39 32.38 1.70
N LYS A 66 -7.49 33.13 1.81
CA LYS A 66 -7.72 33.96 2.97
C LYS A 66 -7.75 33.02 4.16
N LYS A 67 -6.78 33.17 5.08
CA LYS A 67 -6.73 32.32 6.27
C LYS A 67 -8.11 32.32 6.91
N ASN A 68 -8.68 31.15 7.14
CA ASN A 68 -10.00 31.01 7.75
C ASN A 68 -9.93 31.01 9.29
N GLY A 69 -8.73 31.09 9.86
CA GLY A 69 -8.49 31.11 11.30
C GLY A 69 -8.64 29.77 11.99
N LYS A 70 -8.74 28.67 11.24
CA LYS A 70 -8.89 27.32 11.75
C LYS A 70 -7.61 26.51 11.57
N SER A 71 -7.28 25.69 12.57
CA SER A 71 -6.12 24.82 12.59
C SER A 71 -6.49 23.33 12.48
N VAL A 72 -5.65 22.56 11.79
CA VAL A 72 -5.87 21.12 11.61
C VAL A 72 -4.58 20.33 11.84
N ALA A 73 -4.65 19.33 12.72
CA ALA A 73 -3.62 18.30 12.83
C ALA A 73 -3.95 17.14 11.88
N VAL A 74 -3.02 16.79 10.99
CA VAL A 74 -3.10 15.62 10.12
C VAL A 74 -2.11 14.58 10.63
N VAL A 75 -2.59 13.41 11.08
CA VAL A 75 -1.75 12.37 11.68
C VAL A 75 -1.46 11.30 10.64
N GLY A 76 -0.23 11.27 10.15
CA GLY A 76 0.26 10.43 9.08
C GLY A 76 0.37 11.15 7.74
N SER A 77 1.46 10.89 7.02
CA SER A 77 1.80 11.52 5.73
C SER A 77 1.71 10.57 4.54
N GLY A 78 0.92 9.50 4.66
CA GLY A 78 0.58 8.66 3.52
C GLY A 78 -0.29 9.39 2.49
N PRO A 79 -0.75 8.70 1.42
CA PRO A 79 -1.56 9.32 0.37
C PRO A 79 -2.77 10.10 0.91
N ALA A 80 -3.46 9.54 1.90
CA ALA A 80 -4.64 10.16 2.51
C ALA A 80 -4.27 11.44 3.26
N GLY A 81 -3.21 11.39 4.08
CA GLY A 81 -2.76 12.55 4.87
C GLY A 81 -2.25 13.68 3.99
N LEU A 82 -1.39 13.37 3.01
CA LEU A 82 -0.86 14.36 2.07
C LEU A 82 -1.98 15.04 1.26
N THR A 83 -2.95 14.26 0.77
CA THR A 83 -4.08 14.80 0.01
C THR A 83 -4.95 15.69 0.88
N CYS A 84 -5.29 15.24 2.09
CA CYS A 84 -6.08 16.02 3.04
C CYS A 84 -5.37 17.33 3.42
N ALA A 85 -4.09 17.25 3.79
CA ALA A 85 -3.29 18.41 4.17
C ALA A 85 -3.24 19.46 3.04
N ALA A 86 -2.96 19.02 1.81
CA ALA A 86 -2.92 19.90 0.66
C ALA A 86 -4.27 20.54 0.35
N PHE A 87 -5.37 19.78 0.44
CA PHE A 87 -6.72 20.29 0.22
C PHE A 87 -7.09 21.35 1.29
N LEU A 88 -6.81 21.06 2.55
CA LEU A 88 -7.10 21.98 3.66
C LEU A 88 -6.26 23.26 3.58
N ALA A 89 -4.95 23.15 3.31
CA ALA A 89 -4.07 24.31 3.16
C ALA A 89 -4.56 25.24 2.05
N ARG A 90 -5.00 24.68 0.90
CA ARG A 90 -5.60 25.45 -0.20
C ARG A 90 -6.93 26.13 0.17
N ASN A 91 -7.62 25.66 1.19
CA ASN A 91 -8.84 26.25 1.71
C ASN A 91 -8.60 27.17 2.92
N GLY A 92 -7.36 27.58 3.16
CA GLY A 92 -6.99 28.59 4.15
C GLY A 92 -6.85 28.07 5.58
N PHE A 93 -6.86 26.75 5.80
CA PHE A 93 -6.58 26.17 7.11
C PHE A 93 -5.08 26.22 7.43
N GLU A 94 -4.76 26.39 8.68
CA GLU A 94 -3.41 26.17 9.19
C GLU A 94 -3.21 24.67 9.46
N VAL A 95 -2.35 24.02 8.66
CA VAL A 95 -2.20 22.56 8.69
C VAL A 95 -0.85 22.18 9.25
N THR A 96 -0.84 21.20 10.18
CA THR A 96 0.37 20.56 10.69
C THR A 96 0.25 19.05 10.49
N ILE A 97 1.22 18.45 9.78
CA ILE A 97 1.32 16.99 9.59
C ILE A 97 2.21 16.43 10.71
N TYR A 98 1.73 15.40 11.39
CA TYR A 98 2.48 14.59 12.35
C TYR A 98 2.86 13.27 11.70
N GLU A 99 4.18 13.02 11.50
CA GLU A 99 4.68 11.82 10.85
C GLU A 99 5.57 11.01 11.80
N LYS A 100 5.34 9.69 11.84
CA LYS A 100 6.11 8.77 12.71
C LYS A 100 7.57 8.57 12.29
N TYR A 101 7.87 8.83 11.02
CA TYR A 101 9.20 8.72 10.44
C TYR A 101 9.91 10.08 10.32
N ASP A 102 11.16 10.02 9.90
CA ASP A 102 11.99 11.19 9.55
C ASP A 102 11.71 11.76 8.16
N LYS A 103 10.85 11.09 7.37
CA LYS A 103 10.45 11.48 6.01
C LYS A 103 8.97 11.25 5.75
N LEU A 104 8.38 12.15 4.97
CA LEU A 104 6.99 12.04 4.54
C LEU A 104 6.81 11.01 3.43
N GLY A 105 5.58 10.51 3.28
CA GLY A 105 5.15 9.66 2.16
C GLY A 105 4.46 8.36 2.58
N GLY A 106 4.55 7.94 3.83
CA GLY A 106 3.94 6.72 4.32
C GLY A 106 4.29 5.51 3.45
N ILE A 107 3.30 4.71 3.04
CA ILE A 107 3.51 3.53 2.19
C ILE A 107 4.17 3.84 0.84
N LEU A 108 3.96 5.04 0.28
CA LEU A 108 4.58 5.46 -0.99
C LEU A 108 6.11 5.50 -0.87
N ARG A 109 6.62 5.82 0.31
CA ARG A 109 8.06 5.88 0.58
C ARG A 109 8.60 4.57 1.15
N HIS A 110 7.93 4.06 2.17
CA HIS A 110 8.46 2.96 2.99
C HIS A 110 7.97 1.58 2.56
N GLY A 111 6.85 1.48 1.83
CA GLY A 111 6.28 0.20 1.42
C GLY A 111 6.44 -0.12 -0.07
N ILE A 112 6.37 0.87 -0.95
CA ILE A 112 6.49 0.67 -2.40
C ILE A 112 7.98 0.72 -2.80
N PRO A 113 8.52 -0.32 -3.48
CA PRO A 113 9.93 -0.33 -3.90
C PRO A 113 10.27 0.74 -4.91
N GLU A 114 11.58 1.11 -4.96
CA GLU A 114 12.12 2.12 -5.86
C GLU A 114 11.83 1.83 -7.35
N PHE A 115 11.87 0.57 -7.75
CA PHE A 115 11.62 0.17 -9.14
C PHE A 115 10.16 0.35 -9.59
N ARG A 116 9.22 0.54 -8.65
CA ARG A 116 7.83 0.88 -8.94
C ARG A 116 7.54 2.37 -8.81
N LEU A 117 8.17 3.03 -7.85
CA LEU A 117 8.00 4.45 -7.58
C LEU A 117 9.34 5.08 -7.22
N ASP A 118 9.94 5.78 -8.18
CA ASP A 118 11.15 6.60 -7.95
C ASP A 118 10.87 7.62 -6.84
N LYS A 119 11.71 7.59 -5.80
CA LYS A 119 11.54 8.47 -4.63
C LYS A 119 11.79 9.94 -4.95
N LYS A 120 12.52 10.25 -6.04
CA LYS A 120 12.67 11.63 -6.52
C LYS A 120 11.34 12.20 -7.01
N ILE A 121 10.53 11.38 -7.71
CA ILE A 121 9.17 11.78 -8.13
C ILE A 121 8.31 12.07 -6.90
N LEU A 122 8.36 11.19 -5.90
CA LEU A 122 7.64 11.37 -4.65
C LEU A 122 8.10 12.64 -3.91
N ASP A 123 9.41 12.87 -3.83
CA ASP A 123 9.97 14.06 -3.18
C ASP A 123 9.50 15.35 -3.86
N ASN A 124 9.50 15.39 -5.19
CA ASN A 124 9.00 16.54 -5.94
C ASN A 124 7.53 16.83 -5.63
N VAL A 125 6.70 15.80 -5.58
CA VAL A 125 5.28 15.93 -5.23
C VAL A 125 5.10 16.41 -3.79
N ILE A 126 5.83 15.85 -2.84
CA ILE A 126 5.79 16.25 -1.42
C ILE A 126 6.24 17.70 -1.27
N ASN A 127 7.35 18.09 -1.88
CA ASN A 127 7.86 19.46 -1.81
C ASN A 127 6.84 20.47 -2.36
N LYS A 128 6.14 20.12 -3.44
CA LYS A 128 5.05 20.92 -3.99
C LYS A 128 3.88 21.06 -3.01
N ILE A 129 3.52 19.99 -2.31
CA ILE A 129 2.49 20.04 -1.25
C ILE A 129 2.94 20.91 -0.10
N LEU A 130 4.19 20.79 0.38
CA LEU A 130 4.73 21.58 1.47
C LEU A 130 4.84 23.07 1.14
N SER A 131 5.04 23.42 -0.14
CA SER A 131 5.06 24.82 -0.59
C SER A 131 3.74 25.58 -0.34
N LEU A 132 2.64 24.87 -0.03
CA LEU A 132 1.38 25.46 0.42
C LEU A 132 1.43 26.03 1.85
N GLY A 133 2.57 25.96 2.53
CA GLY A 133 2.75 26.48 3.90
C GLY A 133 2.32 25.49 4.98
N ILE A 134 2.39 24.19 4.72
CA ILE A 134 2.06 23.14 5.67
C ILE A 134 3.25 22.90 6.61
N ASN A 135 2.99 22.90 7.92
CA ASN A 135 3.96 22.56 8.96
C ASN A 135 4.11 21.04 9.09
N VAL A 136 5.29 20.57 9.51
CA VAL A 136 5.57 19.15 9.69
C VAL A 136 6.29 18.88 11.00
N GLU A 137 5.78 17.91 11.76
CA GLU A 137 6.37 17.36 12.96
C GLU A 137 6.81 15.92 12.70
N TYR A 138 8.11 15.71 12.55
CA TYR A 138 8.71 14.39 12.30
C TYR A 138 8.93 13.57 13.58
N ASN A 139 9.05 12.26 13.44
CA ASN A 139 9.28 11.31 14.53
C ASN A 139 8.19 11.36 15.60
N LYS A 140 6.95 11.66 15.18
CA LYS A 140 5.77 11.83 16.02
C LYS A 140 4.77 10.70 15.77
N LYS A 141 4.80 9.67 16.61
CA LYS A 141 3.88 8.53 16.52
C LYS A 141 2.72 8.70 17.49
N LEU A 142 1.50 8.65 16.96
CA LEU A 142 0.26 8.69 17.75
C LEU A 142 0.21 7.52 18.75
N GLY A 143 -0.15 7.82 19.99
CA GLY A 143 -0.20 6.85 21.09
C GLY A 143 1.16 6.49 21.70
N VAL A 144 2.27 7.07 21.22
CA VAL A 144 3.62 6.87 21.78
C VAL A 144 4.19 8.18 22.32
N ASN A 145 4.37 9.16 21.45
CA ASN A 145 4.94 10.47 21.82
C ASN A 145 4.07 11.65 21.34
N VAL A 146 2.89 11.35 20.85
CA VAL A 146 1.79 12.31 20.58
C VAL A 146 0.50 11.66 21.05
N LEU A 147 -0.27 12.37 21.87
CA LEU A 147 -1.56 11.89 22.36
C LEU A 147 -2.70 12.53 21.56
N LEU A 148 -3.74 11.77 21.26
CA LEU A 148 -4.92 12.28 20.56
C LEU A 148 -5.58 13.42 21.32
N LYS A 149 -5.60 13.33 22.67
CA LYS A 149 -6.13 14.38 23.52
C LYS A 149 -5.37 15.70 23.36
N GLU A 150 -4.04 15.64 23.34
CA GLU A 150 -3.21 16.84 23.12
C GLU A 150 -3.49 17.51 21.78
N LEU A 151 -3.67 16.70 20.73
CA LEU A 151 -4.05 17.21 19.41
C LEU A 151 -5.45 17.84 19.43
N SER A 152 -6.41 17.18 20.08
CA SER A 152 -7.79 17.69 20.18
C SER A 152 -7.90 18.97 21.02
N ASP A 153 -7.00 19.17 21.99
CA ASP A 153 -6.99 20.36 22.85
C ASP A 153 -6.31 21.56 22.13
N ASN A 154 -5.39 21.30 21.18
CA ASN A 154 -4.57 22.32 20.52
C ASN A 154 -5.01 22.67 19.09
N TYR A 155 -5.84 21.86 18.44
CA TYR A 155 -6.32 22.05 17.07
C TYR A 155 -7.84 22.08 17.01
N ASP A 156 -8.39 22.86 16.07
CA ASP A 156 -9.83 22.84 15.81
C ASP A 156 -10.31 21.49 15.27
N TYR A 157 -9.47 20.79 14.50
CA TYR A 157 -9.77 19.49 13.92
C TYR A 157 -8.55 18.57 13.91
N VAL A 158 -8.80 17.27 14.00
CA VAL A 158 -7.78 16.22 13.87
C VAL A 158 -8.21 15.23 12.78
N PHE A 159 -7.36 15.02 11.78
CA PHE A 159 -7.55 14.03 10.73
C PHE A 159 -6.57 12.87 10.92
N ILE A 160 -7.09 11.66 11.14
CA ILE A 160 -6.29 10.47 11.40
C ILE A 160 -6.08 9.70 10.09
N ALA A 161 -4.83 9.63 9.62
CA ALA A 161 -4.41 8.99 8.36
C ALA A 161 -3.22 8.03 8.55
N ILE A 162 -3.24 7.26 9.63
CA ILE A 162 -2.12 6.41 10.08
C ILE A 162 -1.84 5.18 9.21
N GLY A 163 -2.76 4.85 8.31
CA GLY A 163 -2.67 3.66 7.45
C GLY A 163 -2.90 2.34 8.19
N ALA A 164 -2.76 1.22 7.47
CA ALA A 164 -2.91 -0.14 7.97
C ALA A 164 -1.62 -0.91 7.73
N ASN A 165 -0.70 -0.90 8.69
CA ASN A 165 0.67 -1.42 8.54
C ASN A 165 0.93 -2.72 9.30
N ILE A 166 -0.02 -3.18 10.14
CA ILE A 166 0.15 -4.41 10.92
C ILE A 166 -0.20 -5.61 10.06
N PRO A 167 0.78 -6.49 9.72
CA PRO A 167 0.51 -7.66 8.90
C PRO A 167 -0.47 -8.62 9.57
N TRP A 168 -1.40 -9.17 8.79
CA TRP A 168 -2.25 -10.26 9.26
C TRP A 168 -1.43 -11.53 9.44
N LYS A 169 -1.87 -12.34 10.42
CA LYS A 169 -1.37 -13.69 10.65
C LYS A 169 -2.38 -14.71 10.14
N MET A 170 -1.89 -15.86 9.72
CA MET A 170 -2.75 -16.97 9.30
C MET A 170 -3.27 -17.78 10.48
N GLY A 171 -2.58 -17.73 11.62
CA GLY A 171 -2.88 -18.55 12.79
C GLY A 171 -2.43 -20.02 12.65
N ILE A 172 -1.41 -20.25 11.82
CA ILE A 172 -0.83 -21.59 11.62
C ILE A 172 0.39 -21.82 12.51
N ASP A 173 0.72 -23.08 12.73
CA ASP A 173 1.90 -23.45 13.49
C ASP A 173 3.18 -22.95 12.82
N GLY A 174 4.14 -22.49 13.63
CA GLY A 174 5.44 -22.04 13.17
C GLY A 174 5.54 -20.58 12.73
N GLU A 175 4.46 -19.77 12.75
CA GLU A 175 4.50 -18.35 12.38
C GLU A 175 5.43 -17.48 13.25
N LYS A 176 5.88 -18.00 14.39
CA LYS A 176 6.79 -17.31 15.32
C LYS A 176 8.25 -17.71 15.14
N LEU A 177 8.56 -18.65 14.24
CA LEU A 177 9.93 -19.07 13.96
C LEU A 177 10.75 -17.91 13.36
N ASN A 178 12.05 -17.91 13.68
CA ASN A 178 12.98 -17.01 13.03
C ASN A 178 12.97 -17.27 11.52
N GLY A 179 12.88 -16.21 10.72
CA GLY A 179 12.77 -16.32 9.26
C GLY A 179 11.35 -16.19 8.73
N VAL A 180 10.34 -16.00 9.60
CA VAL A 180 8.99 -15.61 9.21
C VAL A 180 8.82 -14.08 9.34
N PHE A 181 8.40 -13.43 8.27
CA PHE A 181 8.26 -11.97 8.19
C PHE A 181 6.87 -11.57 7.70
N GLY A 182 6.39 -10.43 8.16
CA GLY A 182 5.26 -9.75 7.54
C GLY A 182 5.72 -8.90 6.35
N GLY A 183 5.06 -9.03 5.20
CA GLY A 183 5.49 -8.37 3.96
C GLY A 183 5.58 -6.86 4.08
N ASN A 184 4.55 -6.20 4.62
CA ASN A 184 4.56 -4.76 4.84
C ASN A 184 5.70 -4.32 5.76
N SER A 185 5.90 -5.04 6.88
CA SER A 185 6.97 -4.71 7.84
C SER A 185 8.36 -4.88 7.26
N LEU A 186 8.54 -5.89 6.39
CA LEU A 186 9.81 -6.15 5.72
C LEU A 186 10.17 -5.03 4.75
N LEU A 187 9.22 -4.59 3.94
CA LEU A 187 9.41 -3.47 3.00
C LEU A 187 9.58 -2.14 3.73
N GLU A 188 8.76 -1.89 4.78
CA GLU A 188 8.73 -0.63 5.52
C GLU A 188 10.03 -0.38 6.28
N ASN A 189 10.56 -1.38 6.96
CA ASN A 189 11.74 -1.23 7.81
C ASN A 189 13.06 -1.46 7.06
N ASN A 190 12.98 -1.94 5.82
CA ASN A 190 14.15 -2.34 5.02
C ASN A 190 15.13 -3.27 5.78
N CYS A 191 14.59 -4.07 6.71
CA CYS A 191 15.35 -5.01 7.54
C CYS A 191 15.39 -6.38 6.89
N HIS A 192 15.99 -6.45 5.70
CA HIS A 192 16.12 -7.70 4.96
C HIS A 192 17.28 -8.55 5.50
N PRO A 193 17.07 -9.86 5.72
CA PRO A 193 18.18 -10.79 5.95
C PRO A 193 19.02 -10.98 4.69
N ASP A 194 20.11 -11.72 4.78
CA ASP A 194 20.85 -12.17 3.61
C ASP A 194 20.07 -13.30 2.90
N TYR A 195 19.70 -13.04 1.64
CA TYR A 195 18.95 -13.98 0.81
C TYR A 195 19.84 -14.83 -0.11
N LYS A 196 21.15 -14.60 -0.14
CA LYS A 196 22.05 -15.35 -1.02
C LYS A 196 21.95 -16.84 -0.75
N GLU A 197 21.80 -17.61 -1.82
CA GLU A 197 21.59 -19.08 -1.78
C GLU A 197 20.38 -19.54 -0.96
N LYS A 198 19.37 -18.69 -0.73
CA LYS A 198 18.18 -18.96 0.06
C LYS A 198 16.95 -19.20 -0.79
N ASN A 199 16.09 -20.11 -0.31
CA ASN A 199 14.77 -20.36 -0.85
C ASN A 199 13.76 -19.57 -0.02
N VAL A 200 12.94 -18.72 -0.66
CA VAL A 200 12.00 -17.83 0.02
C VAL A 200 10.59 -18.09 -0.49
N ALA A 201 9.66 -18.34 0.43
CA ALA A 201 8.24 -18.43 0.15
C ALA A 201 7.56 -17.08 0.42
N ILE A 202 6.78 -16.58 -0.55
CA ILE A 202 5.93 -15.39 -0.40
C ILE A 202 4.48 -15.85 -0.40
N ILE A 203 3.78 -15.65 0.70
CA ILE A 203 2.40 -16.08 0.87
C ILE A 203 1.45 -14.95 0.57
N GLY A 204 0.70 -15.06 -0.53
CA GLY A 204 -0.27 -14.05 -0.96
C GLY A 204 -0.23 -13.76 -2.45
N GLY A 205 -1.21 -13.01 -2.95
CA GLY A 205 -1.35 -12.70 -4.38
C GLY A 205 -1.64 -11.22 -4.67
N GLY A 206 -1.43 -10.32 -3.70
CA GLY A 206 -1.62 -8.88 -3.87
C GLY A 206 -0.33 -8.15 -4.29
N ASN A 207 -0.44 -6.84 -4.49
CA ASN A 207 0.70 -6.00 -4.87
C ASN A 207 1.86 -6.08 -3.85
N VAL A 208 1.57 -6.18 -2.55
CA VAL A 208 2.60 -6.35 -1.50
C VAL A 208 3.38 -7.67 -1.71
N ALA A 209 2.70 -8.75 -2.11
CA ALA A 209 3.37 -10.02 -2.41
C ALA A 209 4.30 -9.88 -3.62
N MET A 210 3.89 -9.18 -4.68
CA MET A 210 4.73 -8.90 -5.85
C MET A 210 5.91 -8.01 -5.48
N ASP A 211 5.68 -6.97 -4.70
CA ASP A 211 6.74 -6.06 -4.22
C ASP A 211 7.79 -6.82 -3.40
N CYS A 212 7.36 -7.68 -2.47
CA CYS A 212 8.27 -8.53 -1.69
C CYS A 212 9.03 -9.51 -2.59
N ALA A 213 8.31 -10.21 -3.48
CA ALA A 213 8.90 -11.24 -4.34
C ALA A 213 9.98 -10.64 -5.26
N ARG A 214 9.67 -9.54 -5.94
CA ARG A 214 10.61 -8.86 -6.84
C ARG A 214 11.80 -8.25 -6.09
N THR A 215 11.55 -7.63 -4.93
CA THR A 215 12.62 -7.07 -4.08
C THR A 215 13.59 -8.17 -3.65
N ILE A 216 13.09 -9.27 -3.09
CA ILE A 216 13.91 -10.38 -2.58
C ILE A 216 14.65 -11.08 -3.72
N ASN A 217 14.01 -11.23 -4.87
CA ASN A 217 14.66 -11.79 -6.06
C ASN A 217 15.82 -10.91 -6.54
N LYS A 218 15.63 -9.58 -6.59
CA LYS A 218 16.70 -8.62 -6.92
C LYS A 218 17.83 -8.58 -5.90
N MET A 219 17.56 -8.96 -4.64
CA MET A 219 18.58 -9.10 -3.59
C MET A 219 19.36 -10.42 -3.67
N GLY A 220 19.14 -11.23 -4.70
CA GLY A 220 19.96 -12.40 -5.02
C GLY A 220 19.52 -13.70 -4.33
N ALA A 221 18.25 -13.83 -3.96
CA ALA A 221 17.72 -15.10 -3.49
C ALA A 221 17.90 -16.21 -4.55
N LYS A 222 18.23 -17.43 -4.08
CA LYS A 222 18.38 -18.59 -4.98
C LYS A 222 17.06 -18.92 -5.70
N LYS A 223 15.98 -18.89 -4.97
CA LYS A 223 14.64 -19.14 -5.49
C LYS A 223 13.60 -18.38 -4.67
N VAL A 224 12.77 -17.61 -5.35
CA VAL A 224 11.58 -16.97 -4.76
C VAL A 224 10.35 -17.67 -5.31
N THR A 225 9.44 -18.10 -4.44
CA THR A 225 8.21 -18.79 -4.82
C THR A 225 7.01 -18.10 -4.18
N VAL A 226 6.15 -17.54 -5.00
CA VAL A 226 4.86 -17.02 -4.58
C VAL A 226 3.86 -18.15 -4.45
N ILE A 227 3.26 -18.30 -3.28
CA ILE A 227 2.25 -19.31 -2.98
C ILE A 227 0.90 -18.62 -2.84
N TYR A 228 -0.05 -18.99 -3.71
CA TYR A 228 -1.36 -18.37 -3.75
C TYR A 228 -2.48 -19.42 -3.77
N ARG A 229 -3.40 -19.29 -2.83
CA ARG A 229 -4.49 -20.28 -2.61
C ARG A 229 -5.59 -20.28 -3.67
N ARG A 230 -5.55 -19.37 -4.65
CA ARG A 230 -6.47 -19.34 -5.80
C ARG A 230 -5.70 -19.47 -7.10
N ALA A 231 -6.41 -19.45 -8.23
CA ALA A 231 -5.76 -19.42 -9.54
C ALA A 231 -5.24 -18.01 -9.86
N GLU A 232 -4.44 -17.92 -10.91
CA GLU A 232 -3.80 -16.66 -11.34
C GLU A 232 -4.80 -15.54 -11.65
N GLU A 233 -5.92 -15.91 -12.28
CA GLU A 233 -6.96 -14.96 -12.68
C GLU A 233 -7.63 -14.25 -11.48
N GLN A 234 -7.55 -14.87 -10.30
CA GLN A 234 -8.07 -14.30 -9.07
C GLN A 234 -7.05 -13.51 -8.26
N MET A 235 -5.83 -13.35 -8.75
CA MET A 235 -4.83 -12.51 -8.07
C MET A 235 -5.28 -11.04 -8.06
N PRO A 236 -5.27 -10.40 -6.88
CA PRO A 236 -5.63 -8.98 -6.80
C PRO A 236 -4.48 -8.03 -7.17
N ALA A 237 -3.28 -8.55 -7.41
CA ALA A 237 -2.14 -7.76 -7.90
C ALA A 237 -2.39 -7.25 -9.32
N GLU A 238 -1.78 -6.12 -9.66
CA GLU A 238 -1.78 -5.61 -11.04
C GLU A 238 -1.14 -6.63 -11.99
N ARG A 239 -1.76 -6.86 -13.14
CA ARG A 239 -1.29 -7.85 -14.12
C ARG A 239 0.15 -7.60 -14.56
N LYS A 240 0.50 -6.34 -14.76
CA LYS A 240 1.87 -5.93 -15.10
C LYS A 240 2.88 -6.37 -14.03
N GLU A 241 2.54 -6.22 -12.75
CA GLU A 241 3.42 -6.63 -11.65
C GLU A 241 3.60 -8.16 -11.58
N ILE A 242 2.56 -8.93 -11.91
CA ILE A 242 2.64 -10.38 -12.00
C ILE A 242 3.54 -10.81 -13.19
N GLU A 243 3.34 -10.19 -14.36
CA GLU A 243 4.15 -10.44 -15.56
C GLU A 243 5.62 -10.05 -15.32
N ASP A 244 5.88 -8.90 -14.74
CA ASP A 244 7.23 -8.46 -14.40
C ASP A 244 7.90 -9.45 -13.44
N ALA A 245 7.20 -9.90 -12.38
CA ALA A 245 7.72 -10.88 -11.44
C ALA A 245 8.07 -12.21 -12.14
N LYS A 246 7.23 -12.70 -13.05
CA LYS A 246 7.50 -13.90 -13.85
C LYS A 246 8.73 -13.73 -14.76
N ASN A 247 8.81 -12.58 -15.44
CA ASN A 247 9.94 -12.26 -16.33
C ASN A 247 11.26 -12.12 -15.55
N GLU A 248 11.20 -11.69 -14.30
CA GLU A 248 12.34 -11.64 -13.38
C GLU A 248 12.71 -13.01 -12.78
N GLY A 249 11.98 -14.08 -13.10
CA GLY A 249 12.28 -15.45 -12.66
C GLY A 249 11.63 -15.87 -11.34
N VAL A 250 10.66 -15.12 -10.82
CA VAL A 250 9.88 -15.52 -9.65
C VAL A 250 8.99 -16.72 -10.00
N ASN A 251 9.00 -17.75 -9.17
CA ASN A 251 8.15 -18.93 -9.33
C ASN A 251 6.78 -18.71 -8.70
N PHE A 252 5.75 -19.36 -9.25
CA PHE A 252 4.39 -19.30 -8.75
C PHE A 252 3.83 -20.69 -8.49
N LEU A 253 3.22 -20.89 -7.34
CA LEU A 253 2.42 -22.06 -6.99
C LEU A 253 0.98 -21.59 -6.74
N PHE A 254 0.17 -21.70 -7.77
CA PHE A 254 -1.26 -21.40 -7.69
C PHE A 254 -2.04 -22.57 -7.09
N GLN A 255 -3.27 -22.28 -6.64
CA GLN A 255 -4.14 -23.27 -6.01
C GLN A 255 -3.39 -24.08 -4.94
N THR A 256 -2.64 -23.36 -4.10
CA THR A 256 -1.82 -23.94 -3.05
C THR A 256 -1.94 -23.08 -1.79
N ASN A 257 -2.28 -23.70 -0.69
CA ASN A 257 -2.35 -23.07 0.62
C ASN A 257 -1.22 -23.58 1.50
N ILE A 258 -0.68 -22.74 2.38
CA ILE A 258 0.25 -23.13 3.43
C ILE A 258 -0.54 -23.47 4.69
N ILE A 259 -0.23 -24.58 5.34
CA ILE A 259 -0.93 -25.05 6.54
C ILE A 259 -0.01 -25.20 7.75
N GLY A 260 1.31 -25.14 7.57
CA GLY A 260 2.28 -25.18 8.66
C GLY A 260 3.66 -24.73 8.23
N ILE A 261 4.44 -24.23 9.19
CA ILE A 261 5.85 -23.84 9.02
C ILE A 261 6.66 -24.61 10.07
N PHE A 262 7.70 -25.29 9.64
CA PHE A 262 8.46 -26.21 10.48
C PHE A 262 9.93 -25.84 10.52
N GLY A 263 10.56 -26.14 11.66
CA GLY A 263 11.97 -25.94 11.94
C GLY A 263 12.21 -25.97 13.43
N LYS A 264 13.45 -26.06 13.86
CA LYS A 264 13.79 -26.09 15.29
C LYS A 264 13.76 -24.67 15.88
N ASP A 265 14.61 -23.77 15.37
CA ASP A 265 14.71 -22.38 15.84
C ASP A 265 14.39 -21.38 14.72
N LYS A 266 14.45 -21.82 13.48
CA LYS A 266 14.20 -21.03 12.27
C LYS A 266 13.43 -21.86 11.26
N VAL A 267 12.92 -21.20 10.23
CA VAL A 267 12.25 -21.86 9.10
C VAL A 267 13.22 -22.85 8.42
N GLU A 268 12.78 -24.09 8.21
CA GLU A 268 13.48 -25.11 7.45
C GLU A 268 12.60 -25.70 6.36
N GLU A 269 11.29 -25.79 6.62
CA GLU A 269 10.32 -26.40 5.74
C GLU A 269 8.93 -25.77 5.94
N ILE A 270 8.12 -25.80 4.90
CA ILE A 270 6.70 -25.46 4.95
C ILE A 270 5.87 -26.63 4.44
N GLU A 271 4.71 -26.85 5.06
CA GLU A 271 3.70 -27.78 4.56
C GLU A 271 2.64 -27.02 3.79
N CYS A 272 2.36 -27.51 2.61
CA CYS A 272 1.37 -26.98 1.70
C CYS A 272 0.31 -28.03 1.39
N VAL A 273 -0.89 -27.56 1.03
CA VAL A 273 -1.98 -28.38 0.51
C VAL A 273 -2.49 -27.78 -0.79
N LYS A 274 -2.92 -28.61 -1.74
CA LYS A 274 -3.60 -28.14 -2.95
C LYS A 274 -5.00 -27.65 -2.61
N THR A 275 -5.45 -26.65 -3.37
CA THR A 275 -6.80 -26.11 -3.24
C THR A 275 -7.57 -26.22 -4.54
N GLU A 276 -8.87 -26.33 -4.44
CA GLU A 276 -9.80 -26.15 -5.55
C GLU A 276 -10.72 -24.95 -5.28
N LEU A 277 -11.22 -24.35 -6.35
CA LEU A 277 -12.10 -23.20 -6.26
C LEU A 277 -13.55 -23.64 -6.34
N MET A 278 -14.32 -23.41 -5.29
CA MET A 278 -15.73 -23.74 -5.22
C MET A 278 -16.61 -22.51 -4.98
N GLN A 279 -17.78 -22.51 -5.62
CA GLN A 279 -18.82 -21.52 -5.38
C GLN A 279 -19.54 -21.88 -4.09
N LYS A 280 -19.43 -21.02 -3.06
CA LYS A 280 -20.28 -21.17 -1.87
C LYS A 280 -21.62 -20.48 -2.09
N GLU A 281 -22.65 -21.06 -1.54
CA GLU A 281 -24.00 -20.51 -1.62
C GLU A 281 -24.06 -19.11 -1.02
N GLY A 282 -24.59 -18.15 -1.79
CA GLY A 282 -24.66 -16.74 -1.38
C GLY A 282 -23.38 -15.92 -1.57
N GLU A 283 -22.26 -16.51 -2.01
CA GLU A 283 -21.03 -15.78 -2.30
C GLU A 283 -20.87 -15.55 -3.81
N THR A 284 -20.51 -14.34 -4.21
CA THR A 284 -20.19 -14.02 -5.62
C THR A 284 -18.76 -14.42 -6.02
N ARG A 285 -17.88 -14.63 -5.03
CA ARG A 285 -16.46 -14.93 -5.23
C ARG A 285 -16.17 -16.39 -4.93
N LEU A 286 -15.49 -17.09 -5.85
CA LEU A 286 -15.02 -18.46 -5.63
C LEU A 286 -14.12 -18.55 -4.37
N SER A 287 -14.43 -19.49 -3.49
CA SER A 287 -13.68 -19.75 -2.26
C SER A 287 -12.71 -20.92 -2.45
N PRO A 288 -11.44 -20.81 -2.03
CA PRO A 288 -10.49 -21.92 -2.07
C PRO A 288 -10.84 -22.92 -0.96
N ILE A 289 -10.89 -24.21 -1.31
CA ILE A 289 -11.10 -25.33 -0.39
C ILE A 289 -9.91 -26.27 -0.51
N ASP A 290 -9.37 -26.68 0.64
CA ASP A 290 -8.21 -27.56 0.69
C ASP A 290 -8.61 -28.98 0.24
N ILE A 291 -7.80 -29.57 -0.66
CA ILE A 291 -8.00 -30.94 -1.16
C ILE A 291 -7.36 -31.92 -0.16
N VAL A 292 -8.19 -32.71 0.50
CA VAL A 292 -7.75 -33.68 1.51
C VAL A 292 -6.75 -34.69 0.92
N GLY A 293 -5.63 -34.88 1.61
CA GLY A 293 -4.60 -35.84 1.20
C GLY A 293 -3.64 -35.34 0.10
N SER A 294 -3.73 -34.06 -0.28
CA SER A 294 -2.82 -33.45 -1.26
C SER A 294 -1.62 -32.72 -0.64
N ASN A 295 -1.35 -32.99 0.64
CA ASN A 295 -0.27 -32.36 1.37
C ASN A 295 1.11 -32.65 0.76
N PHE A 296 1.98 -31.67 0.77
CA PHE A 296 3.37 -31.80 0.36
C PHE A 296 4.24 -30.75 1.04
N ASN A 297 5.52 -31.06 1.19
CA ASN A 297 6.47 -30.21 1.87
C ASN A 297 7.43 -29.53 0.89
N LEU A 298 7.85 -28.31 1.26
CA LEU A 298 8.85 -27.53 0.52
C LEU A 298 9.91 -27.02 1.48
N LYS A 299 11.18 -27.28 1.17
CA LYS A 299 12.31 -26.70 1.92
C LYS A 299 12.40 -25.21 1.64
N MET A 300 12.32 -24.41 2.69
CA MET A 300 12.39 -22.95 2.65
C MET A 300 13.29 -22.46 3.76
N ASP A 301 14.00 -21.37 3.50
CA ASP A 301 14.82 -20.69 4.50
C ASP A 301 14.06 -19.53 5.15
N TYR A 302 13.14 -18.91 4.37
CA TYR A 302 12.34 -17.76 4.80
C TYR A 302 10.90 -17.85 4.29
N VAL A 303 9.98 -17.28 5.08
CA VAL A 303 8.57 -17.13 4.72
C VAL A 303 8.15 -15.68 4.90
N VAL A 304 7.53 -15.08 3.90
CA VAL A 304 7.01 -13.72 3.93
C VAL A 304 5.48 -13.76 3.78
N MET A 305 4.79 -13.31 4.83
CA MET A 305 3.34 -13.26 4.89
C MET A 305 2.82 -11.96 4.28
N ALA A 306 2.27 -12.01 3.08
CA ALA A 306 1.72 -10.87 2.33
C ALA A 306 0.22 -11.03 2.05
N ILE A 307 -0.54 -11.43 3.08
CA ILE A 307 -1.96 -11.78 3.02
C ILE A 307 -2.91 -10.63 3.39
N GLY A 308 -2.38 -9.46 3.66
CA GLY A 308 -3.09 -8.26 4.06
C GLY A 308 -2.57 -7.65 5.34
N SER A 309 -3.16 -6.54 5.75
CA SER A 309 -2.77 -5.78 6.95
C SER A 309 -3.96 -5.10 7.60
N THR A 310 -3.79 -4.72 8.86
CA THR A 310 -4.77 -4.01 9.67
C THR A 310 -4.13 -2.79 10.33
N VAL A 311 -4.94 -1.96 10.95
CA VAL A 311 -4.50 -0.82 11.76
C VAL A 311 -4.07 -1.27 13.16
N GLU A 312 -3.25 -0.46 13.84
CA GLU A 312 -2.91 -0.70 15.25
C GLU A 312 -4.17 -0.55 16.13
N GLU A 313 -4.58 -1.62 16.82
CA GLU A 313 -5.78 -1.63 17.70
C GLU A 313 -5.74 -0.56 18.79
N ASN A 314 -4.56 -0.31 19.35
CA ASN A 314 -4.38 0.72 20.37
C ASN A 314 -4.79 2.11 19.90
N VAL A 315 -4.66 2.40 18.61
CA VAL A 315 -5.05 3.70 18.04
C VAL A 315 -6.54 3.77 17.80
N ILE A 316 -7.18 2.67 17.44
CA ILE A 316 -8.64 2.60 17.31
C ILE A 316 -9.32 2.89 18.65
N ASN A 317 -8.77 2.33 19.73
CA ASN A 317 -9.29 2.52 21.08
C ASN A 317 -9.04 3.94 21.63
N LEU A 318 -8.09 4.71 21.07
CA LEU A 318 -7.88 6.11 21.42
C LEU A 318 -8.86 7.05 20.71
N SER A 319 -9.45 6.63 19.61
CA SER A 319 -10.44 7.43 18.90
C SER A 319 -11.82 7.23 19.56
N LEU A 320 -12.41 8.31 20.08
CA LEU A 320 -13.80 8.36 20.55
C LEU A 320 -14.82 8.17 19.40
N ILE A 321 -14.34 8.04 18.18
CA ILE A 321 -15.15 7.82 16.96
C ILE A 321 -15.15 6.32 16.67
N HIS A 322 -16.11 5.60 17.23
CA HIS A 322 -16.41 4.21 16.88
C HIS A 322 -17.08 4.05 15.50
N ILE A 323 -16.76 4.94 14.56
CA ILE A 323 -17.18 4.82 13.17
C ILE A 323 -15.96 4.40 12.35
N SER A 324 -15.42 3.23 12.59
CA SER A 324 -14.82 2.47 11.52
C SER A 324 -15.95 1.70 10.85
N GLU A 325 -16.69 2.34 9.97
CA GLU A 325 -17.36 1.53 8.97
C GLU A 325 -16.25 0.78 8.23
N PRO A 326 -16.23 -0.57 8.27
CA PRO A 326 -15.45 -1.28 7.29
C PRO A 326 -15.99 -0.77 5.96
N THR A 327 -15.14 -0.21 5.13
CA THR A 327 -15.47 0.05 3.74
C THR A 327 -15.76 -1.30 3.11
N ARG A 328 -16.93 -1.85 3.40
CA ARG A 328 -17.56 -2.86 2.56
C ARG A 328 -17.73 -2.14 1.23
N ARG A 329 -16.92 -2.54 0.24
CA ARG A 329 -17.23 -2.25 -1.13
C ARG A 329 -18.62 -2.84 -1.39
N THR A 330 -19.65 -2.03 -1.22
CA THR A 330 -20.94 -2.31 -1.86
C THR A 330 -20.65 -2.15 -3.35
N PRO A 331 -20.89 -3.17 -4.17
CA PRO A 331 -20.85 -2.99 -5.60
C PRO A 331 -21.86 -1.89 -5.91
N ILE A 332 -21.41 -0.83 -6.54
CA ILE A 332 -22.29 0.15 -7.17
C ILE A 332 -22.99 -0.62 -8.27
N SER A 333 -24.29 -0.85 -8.08
CA SER A 333 -25.19 -1.47 -9.05
C SER A 333 -25.27 -0.66 -10.34
#